data_abd7adc128d1a1a1518870d732a270c3
#
_entry.id   abd7adc128d1a1a1518870d732a270c3
#
_cell.length_a   1.000
_cell.length_b   1.000
_cell.length_c   1.000
_cell.angle_alpha   90.00
_cell.angle_beta   90.00
_cell.angle_gamma   90.00
#
_symmetry.space_group_name_H-M   'P 1'
#
loop_
_entity.id
_entity.type
_entity.pdbx_description
1 polymer ?
#
loop_
_entity_poly.entity_id
_entity_poly.type
_entity_poly.pdbx_seq_one_letter_code
_entity_poly.pdbx_strand_id
1 'polypeptide(L)'
;MDLILWRHAEAEEGSPDLQRPLTAKGQKQARRMAEWLDSQLPEGCKILVSPALRTLQTVEPLGRKYKVVQEIGPGASAQDVLRAVNWPKGKEAVMVVGHQPTLGQVAALLVGGQEAYWEMKKANAWWIVQKEADDPDSFYLKAVMAPELIVK
;
A
#
# COMPACT_ATOMS: atom_id res chain seq x y z
N MET A 1 -0.12 1.63 16.03
CA MET A 1 0.06 2.20 14.70
C MET A 1 -0.56 1.30 13.65
N ASP A 2 -1.29 1.87 12.72
CA ASP A 2 -1.89 1.13 11.62
C ASP A 2 -1.11 1.41 10.35
N LEU A 3 -0.70 0.36 9.64
CA LEU A 3 -0.01 0.46 8.38
C LEU A 3 -0.81 -0.27 7.31
N ILE A 4 -1.26 0.47 6.31
CA ILE A 4 -2.00 -0.10 5.19
C ILE A 4 -1.09 -0.13 3.98
N LEU A 5 -0.92 -1.30 3.38
CA LEU A 5 -0.12 -1.50 2.19
C LEU A 5 -1.06 -1.74 1.02
N TRP A 6 -1.07 -0.83 0.05
CA TRP A 6 -1.96 -0.92 -1.11
C TRP A 6 -1.13 -1.03 -2.37
N ARG A 7 -1.17 -2.19 -3.00
CA ARG A 7 -0.45 -2.39 -4.26
C ARG A 7 -1.21 -1.72 -5.40
N HIS A 8 -0.49 -1.09 -6.35
CA HIS A 8 -1.10 -0.48 -7.52
C HIS A 8 -1.98 -1.48 -8.28
N ALA A 9 -3.00 -0.95 -8.95
CA ALA A 9 -3.91 -1.75 -9.77
C ALA A 9 -3.23 -2.17 -11.08
N GLU A 10 -3.94 -2.98 -11.88
CA GLU A 10 -3.39 -3.50 -13.13
C GLU A 10 -2.95 -2.38 -14.07
N ALA A 11 -1.72 -2.50 -14.57
CA ALA A 11 -1.12 -1.50 -15.44
C ALA A 11 -0.77 -2.08 -16.80
N GLU A 12 -0.74 -1.21 -17.81
CA GLU A 12 -0.29 -1.57 -19.16
C GLU A 12 1.18 -1.98 -19.14
N GLU A 13 1.57 -2.85 -20.06
CA GLU A 13 2.97 -3.12 -20.35
C GLU A 13 3.56 -1.95 -21.12
N GLY A 14 4.87 -1.80 -21.12
CA GLY A 14 5.53 -0.77 -21.91
C GLY A 14 6.70 -0.12 -21.22
N SER A 15 7.21 0.92 -21.84
CA SER A 15 8.34 1.71 -21.35
C SER A 15 8.13 3.19 -21.71
N PRO A 16 8.71 4.11 -20.94
CA PRO A 16 9.48 3.85 -19.72
C PRO A 16 8.58 3.37 -18.58
N ASP A 17 9.14 2.57 -17.70
CA ASP A 17 8.39 1.91 -16.63
C ASP A 17 7.55 2.88 -15.79
N LEU A 18 8.11 4.02 -15.42
CA LEU A 18 7.41 4.99 -14.57
C LEU A 18 6.20 5.64 -15.22
N GLN A 19 6.06 5.52 -16.55
CA GLN A 19 4.96 6.13 -17.28
C GLN A 19 3.88 5.13 -17.72
N ARG A 20 3.97 3.89 -17.27
CA ARG A 20 2.97 2.87 -17.58
C ARG A 20 1.65 3.22 -16.89
N PRO A 21 0.55 3.43 -17.63
CA PRO A 21 -0.74 3.77 -17.03
C PRO A 21 -1.50 2.53 -16.61
N LEU A 22 -2.56 2.72 -15.83
CA LEU A 22 -3.49 1.63 -15.53
C LEU A 22 -4.25 1.23 -16.79
N THR A 23 -4.59 -0.07 -16.87
CA THR A 23 -5.55 -0.55 -17.86
C THR A 23 -6.97 -0.11 -17.47
N ALA A 24 -7.95 -0.29 -18.36
CA ALA A 24 -9.35 -0.06 -18.02
C ALA A 24 -9.78 -0.90 -16.83
N LYS A 25 -9.34 -2.17 -16.78
CA LYS A 25 -9.59 -3.06 -15.64
C LYS A 25 -8.95 -2.52 -14.38
N GLY A 26 -7.70 -2.05 -14.48
CA GLY A 26 -6.99 -1.46 -13.34
C GLY A 26 -7.68 -0.24 -12.78
N GLN A 27 -8.22 0.62 -13.66
CA GLN A 27 -8.97 1.79 -13.23
C GLN A 27 -10.22 1.39 -12.43
N LYS A 28 -10.92 0.34 -12.87
CA LYS A 28 -12.08 -0.19 -12.15
C LYS A 28 -11.68 -0.76 -10.79
N GLN A 29 -10.59 -1.53 -10.74
CA GLN A 29 -10.03 -2.05 -9.50
C GLN A 29 -9.71 -0.92 -8.51
N ALA A 30 -9.06 0.12 -8.99
CA ALA A 30 -8.68 1.27 -8.18
C ALA A 30 -9.91 1.99 -7.59
N ARG A 31 -10.93 2.20 -8.41
CA ARG A 31 -12.17 2.86 -7.95
C ARG A 31 -12.88 2.05 -6.86
N ARG A 32 -12.98 0.74 -7.04
CA ARG A 32 -13.63 -0.14 -6.05
C ARG A 32 -12.88 -0.12 -4.73
N MET A 33 -11.57 -0.28 -4.79
CA MET A 33 -10.74 -0.26 -3.58
C MET A 33 -10.76 1.11 -2.91
N ALA A 34 -10.70 2.18 -3.68
CA ALA A 34 -10.73 3.53 -3.13
C ALA A 34 -12.02 3.78 -2.33
N GLU A 35 -13.15 3.34 -2.83
CA GLU A 35 -14.42 3.49 -2.14
C GLU A 35 -14.43 2.74 -0.81
N TRP A 36 -13.94 1.49 -0.81
CA TRP A 36 -13.85 0.70 0.40
C TRP A 36 -12.86 1.32 1.39
N LEU A 37 -11.66 1.69 0.92
CA LEU A 37 -10.65 2.29 1.77
C LEU A 37 -11.13 3.60 2.39
N ASP A 38 -11.79 4.45 1.60
CA ASP A 38 -12.29 5.72 2.11
C ASP A 38 -13.30 5.52 3.23
N SER A 39 -14.09 4.45 3.17
CA SER A 39 -15.07 4.13 4.21
C SER A 39 -14.42 3.59 5.49
N GLN A 40 -13.18 3.08 5.40
CA GLN A 40 -12.50 2.41 6.52
C GLN A 40 -11.37 3.23 7.13
N LEU A 41 -10.69 4.04 6.32
CA LEU A 41 -9.51 4.78 6.80
C LEU A 41 -9.91 5.93 7.71
N PRO A 42 -9.17 6.15 8.81
CA PRO A 42 -9.37 7.36 9.62
C PRO A 42 -9.10 8.61 8.80
N GLU A 43 -9.76 9.71 9.16
CA GLU A 43 -9.60 10.99 8.45
C GLU A 43 -8.15 11.49 8.45
N GLY A 44 -7.43 11.24 9.53
CA GLY A 44 -6.03 11.66 9.67
C GLY A 44 -5.01 10.73 9.07
N CYS A 45 -5.44 9.71 8.31
CA CYS A 45 -4.51 8.75 7.71
C CYS A 45 -3.56 9.46 6.74
N LYS A 46 -2.26 9.28 6.97
CA LYS A 46 -1.23 9.79 6.07
C LYS A 46 -1.10 8.86 4.88
N ILE A 47 -1.00 9.40 3.68
CA ILE A 47 -0.93 8.60 2.45
C ILE A 47 0.35 8.92 1.71
N LEU A 48 1.19 7.91 1.52
CA LEU A 48 2.46 8.02 0.80
C LEU A 48 2.36 7.19 -0.49
N VAL A 49 2.76 7.79 -1.61
CA VAL A 49 2.57 7.18 -2.93
C VAL A 49 3.89 7.17 -3.70
N SER A 50 4.19 6.05 -4.35
CA SER A 50 5.30 5.96 -5.30
C SER A 50 5.12 6.95 -6.45
N PRO A 51 6.21 7.46 -7.04
CA PRO A 51 6.13 8.41 -8.17
C PRO A 51 5.68 7.78 -9.49
N ALA A 52 5.53 6.46 -9.57
CA ALA A 52 5.10 5.81 -10.81
C ALA A 52 3.67 6.20 -11.16
N LEU A 53 3.40 6.38 -12.45
CA LEU A 53 2.06 6.76 -12.92
C LEU A 53 0.99 5.77 -12.44
N ARG A 54 1.28 4.47 -12.47
CA ARG A 54 0.32 3.45 -12.05
C ARG A 54 -0.08 3.56 -10.59
N THR A 55 0.81 3.99 -9.70
CA THR A 55 0.46 4.24 -8.29
C THR A 55 -0.31 5.55 -8.13
N LEU A 56 0.07 6.58 -8.87
CA LEU A 56 -0.66 7.85 -8.84
C LEU A 56 -2.10 7.67 -9.32
N GLN A 57 -2.31 6.89 -10.37
CA GLN A 57 -3.65 6.61 -10.88
C GLN A 57 -4.45 5.71 -9.95
N THR A 58 -3.78 4.82 -9.21
CA THR A 58 -4.45 3.96 -8.23
C THR A 58 -5.02 4.77 -7.08
N VAL A 59 -4.27 5.74 -6.56
CA VAL A 59 -4.70 6.54 -5.41
C VAL A 59 -5.68 7.65 -5.78
N GLU A 60 -5.70 8.08 -7.02
CA GLU A 60 -6.50 9.22 -7.49
C GLU A 60 -7.98 9.14 -7.08
N PRO A 61 -8.68 7.98 -7.30
CA PRO A 61 -10.11 7.89 -6.95
C PRO A 61 -10.40 8.04 -5.46
N LEU A 62 -9.37 7.91 -4.59
CA LEU A 62 -9.57 8.04 -3.16
C LEU A 62 -9.98 9.46 -2.77
N GLY A 63 -9.53 10.46 -3.53
CA GLY A 63 -9.92 11.86 -3.29
C GLY A 63 -9.33 12.48 -2.05
N ARG A 64 -8.30 11.89 -1.47
CA ARG A 64 -7.62 12.42 -0.28
C ARG A 64 -6.25 12.98 -0.65
N LYS A 65 -5.73 13.87 0.19
CA LYS A 65 -4.37 14.38 0.04
C LYS A 65 -3.37 13.25 0.23
N TYR A 66 -2.34 13.26 -0.60
CA TYR A 66 -1.24 12.29 -0.49
C TYR A 66 0.09 12.97 -0.79
N LYS A 67 1.16 12.32 -0.39
CA LYS A 67 2.52 12.78 -0.64
C LYS A 67 3.22 11.78 -1.56
N VAL A 68 3.84 12.27 -2.62
CA VAL A 68 4.67 11.44 -3.50
C VAL A 68 6.06 11.30 -2.85
N VAL A 69 6.52 10.06 -2.69
CA VAL A 69 7.79 9.75 -2.04
C VAL A 69 8.66 8.95 -3.00
N GLN A 70 9.78 9.53 -3.41
CA GLN A 70 10.68 8.91 -4.39
C GLN A 70 11.27 7.60 -3.89
N GLU A 71 11.54 7.51 -2.58
CA GLU A 71 12.22 6.37 -1.97
C GLU A 71 11.40 5.09 -1.97
N ILE A 72 10.10 5.18 -2.21
CA ILE A 72 9.22 4.01 -2.27
C ILE A 72 8.78 3.65 -3.69
N GLY A 73 9.55 4.10 -4.68
CA GLY A 73 9.32 3.77 -6.08
C GLY A 73 9.59 2.30 -6.40
N PRO A 74 9.43 1.92 -7.68
CA PRO A 74 9.71 0.53 -8.10
C PRO A 74 11.13 0.13 -7.73
N GLY A 75 11.29 -1.08 -7.19
CA GLY A 75 12.60 -1.57 -6.78
C GLY A 75 13.05 -1.15 -5.38
N ALA A 76 12.23 -0.41 -4.65
CA ALA A 76 12.54 -0.03 -3.27
C ALA A 76 12.65 -1.26 -2.38
N SER A 77 13.42 -1.14 -1.30
CA SER A 77 13.54 -2.19 -0.29
C SER A 77 12.45 -2.06 0.77
N ALA A 78 12.23 -3.12 1.53
CA ALA A 78 11.33 -3.06 2.68
C ALA A 78 11.78 -1.99 3.67
N GLN A 79 13.09 -1.86 3.89
CA GLN A 79 13.64 -0.85 4.80
C GLN A 79 13.36 0.57 4.32
N ASP A 80 13.38 0.80 2.99
CA ASP A 80 13.03 2.11 2.44
C ASP A 80 11.61 2.50 2.80
N VAL A 81 10.67 1.56 2.72
CA VAL A 81 9.27 1.79 3.08
C VAL A 81 9.14 2.07 4.58
N LEU A 82 9.75 1.24 5.41
CA LEU A 82 9.67 1.42 6.87
C LEU A 82 10.25 2.77 7.30
N ARG A 83 11.33 3.19 6.65
CA ARG A 83 11.93 4.50 6.92
C ARG A 83 10.99 5.63 6.51
N ALA A 84 10.37 5.51 5.35
CA ALA A 84 9.44 6.52 4.84
C ALA A 84 8.23 6.72 5.74
N VAL A 85 7.72 5.64 6.33
CA VAL A 85 6.57 5.72 7.24
C VAL A 85 6.95 6.03 8.69
N ASN A 86 8.24 6.20 8.93
CA ASN A 86 8.78 6.48 10.28
C ASN A 86 8.45 5.37 11.28
N TRP A 87 8.57 4.14 10.83
CA TRP A 87 8.29 2.95 11.65
C TRP A 87 9.46 2.65 12.58
N PRO A 88 9.24 2.28 13.84
CA PRO A 88 7.95 2.11 14.53
C PRO A 88 7.50 3.32 15.36
N LYS A 89 8.11 4.47 15.18
CA LYS A 89 7.91 5.65 16.02
C LYS A 89 6.64 6.43 15.72
N GLY A 90 6.09 6.29 14.52
CA GLY A 90 4.85 6.97 14.13
C GLY A 90 3.67 6.43 14.92
N LYS A 91 2.73 7.32 15.25
CA LYS A 91 1.51 6.95 15.96
C LYS A 91 0.26 7.01 15.09
N GLU A 92 0.39 7.64 13.94
CA GLU A 92 -0.72 7.83 13.02
C GLU A 92 -0.93 6.60 12.14
N ALA A 93 -2.12 6.47 11.59
CA ALA A 93 -2.34 5.52 10.51
C ALA A 93 -1.63 6.03 9.26
N VAL A 94 -0.93 5.15 8.57
CA VAL A 94 -0.22 5.47 7.33
C VAL A 94 -0.58 4.44 6.27
N MET A 95 -0.91 4.90 5.08
CA MET A 95 -1.08 4.04 3.92
C MET A 95 0.04 4.28 2.93
N VAL A 96 0.60 3.19 2.40
CA VAL A 96 1.62 3.21 1.34
C VAL A 96 1.02 2.63 0.08
N VAL A 97 1.04 3.38 -1.02
CA VAL A 97 0.63 2.89 -2.32
C VAL A 97 1.89 2.61 -3.12
N GLY A 98 2.14 1.35 -3.41
CA GLY A 98 3.43 0.94 -3.95
C GLY A 98 3.41 -0.34 -4.76
N HIS A 99 4.53 -1.05 -4.70
CA HIS A 99 4.88 -2.11 -5.65
C HIS A 99 5.24 -3.43 -4.96
N GLN A 100 5.14 -4.52 -5.72
CA GLN A 100 5.75 -5.79 -5.39
C GLN A 100 7.15 -5.86 -6.02
N PRO A 101 8.08 -6.56 -5.42
CA PRO A 101 7.94 -7.39 -4.20
C PRO A 101 8.02 -6.62 -2.88
N THR A 102 8.24 -5.32 -2.93
CA THR A 102 8.51 -4.49 -1.75
C THR A 102 7.43 -4.61 -0.67
N LEU A 103 6.15 -4.43 -1.04
CA LEU A 103 5.08 -4.44 -0.04
C LEU A 103 4.90 -5.80 0.61
N GLY A 104 5.03 -6.88 -0.17
CA GLY A 104 4.98 -8.24 0.38
C GLY A 104 6.13 -8.51 1.34
N GLN A 105 7.31 -7.95 1.06
CA GLN A 105 8.48 -8.07 1.94
C GLN A 105 8.26 -7.32 3.25
N VAL A 106 7.63 -6.14 3.19
CA VAL A 106 7.27 -5.38 4.41
C VAL A 106 6.30 -6.18 5.27
N ALA A 107 5.26 -6.73 4.66
CA ALA A 107 4.26 -7.52 5.39
C ALA A 107 4.90 -8.75 6.04
N ALA A 108 5.75 -9.46 5.31
CA ALA A 108 6.44 -10.65 5.82
C ALA A 108 7.33 -10.30 7.02
N LEU A 109 8.05 -9.18 6.92
CA LEU A 109 8.94 -8.73 7.99
C LEU A 109 8.14 -8.39 9.26
N LEU A 110 7.07 -7.63 9.13
CA LEU A 110 6.30 -7.16 10.28
C LEU A 110 5.43 -8.26 10.91
N VAL A 111 4.74 -9.02 10.09
CA VAL A 111 3.80 -10.05 10.59
C VAL A 111 4.51 -11.39 10.81
N GLY A 112 5.41 -11.74 9.92
CA GLY A 112 6.12 -13.02 9.97
C GLY A 112 7.44 -13.01 10.72
N GLY A 113 7.97 -11.83 11.02
CA GLY A 113 9.20 -11.68 11.79
C GLY A 113 10.48 -11.71 10.97
N GLN A 114 10.41 -12.03 9.69
CA GLN A 114 11.57 -11.98 8.81
C GLN A 114 11.14 -11.68 7.39
N GLU A 115 12.03 -11.07 6.64
CA GLU A 115 11.76 -10.71 5.25
C GLU A 115 11.64 -11.97 4.40
N ALA A 116 10.58 -12.03 3.60
CA ALA A 116 10.30 -13.14 2.69
C ALA A 116 9.46 -12.61 1.53
N TYR A 117 9.34 -13.38 0.48
CA TYR A 117 8.45 -13.01 -0.63
C TYR A 117 7.03 -13.49 -0.33
N TRP A 118 6.19 -12.54 0.10
CA TRP A 118 4.75 -12.78 0.24
C TRP A 118 4.06 -12.14 -0.95
N GLU A 119 3.27 -12.92 -1.66
CA GLU A 119 2.59 -12.41 -2.84
C GLU A 119 1.40 -11.55 -2.44
N MET A 120 1.45 -10.30 -2.87
CA MET A 120 0.37 -9.34 -2.70
C MET A 120 -0.18 -9.03 -4.09
N LYS A 121 -1.44 -9.35 -4.32
CA LYS A 121 -2.07 -9.19 -5.63
C LYS A 121 -2.32 -7.72 -5.98
N LYS A 122 -2.40 -7.43 -7.28
CA LYS A 122 -2.66 -6.07 -7.77
C LYS A 122 -3.93 -5.50 -7.14
N ALA A 123 -3.89 -4.24 -6.78
CA ALA A 123 -4.96 -3.47 -6.16
C ALA A 123 -5.39 -3.96 -4.78
N ASN A 124 -4.83 -5.05 -4.27
CA ASN A 124 -5.13 -5.52 -2.91
C ASN A 124 -4.55 -4.60 -1.86
N ALA A 125 -5.24 -4.49 -0.74
CA ALA A 125 -4.77 -3.74 0.42
C ALA A 125 -4.64 -4.68 1.61
N TRP A 126 -3.50 -4.56 2.30
CA TRP A 126 -3.21 -5.35 3.51
C TRP A 126 -3.10 -4.37 4.67
N TRP A 127 -3.87 -4.59 5.71
CA TRP A 127 -3.95 -3.72 6.88
C TRP A 127 -3.27 -4.39 8.06
N ILE A 128 -2.14 -3.84 8.49
CA ILE A 128 -1.30 -4.37 9.55
C ILE A 128 -1.37 -3.42 10.74
N VAL A 129 -1.50 -3.99 11.95
CA VAL A 129 -1.59 -3.20 13.18
C VAL A 129 -0.49 -3.61 14.13
N GLN A 130 0.19 -2.64 14.71
CA GLN A 130 1.04 -2.85 15.88
C GLN A 130 0.24 -2.38 17.09
N LYS A 131 -0.11 -3.33 17.94
CA LYS A 131 -0.97 -3.09 19.08
C LYS A 131 -0.27 -2.28 20.16
N GLU A 132 1.01 -2.62 20.42
CA GLU A 132 1.80 -1.94 21.43
C GLU A 132 3.13 -1.51 20.82
N ALA A 133 3.43 -0.21 20.92
CA ALA A 133 4.72 0.32 20.50
C ALA A 133 5.83 -0.42 21.25
N ASP A 134 6.92 -0.71 20.57
CA ASP A 134 8.10 -1.38 21.11
C ASP A 134 7.96 -2.89 21.34
N ASP A 135 6.80 -3.49 21.09
CA ASP A 135 6.62 -4.93 21.20
C ASP A 135 6.62 -5.56 19.78
N PRO A 136 7.71 -6.22 19.37
CA PRO A 136 7.79 -6.83 18.04
C PRO A 136 6.84 -8.00 17.85
N ASP A 137 6.25 -8.53 18.92
CA ASP A 137 5.30 -9.63 18.82
C ASP A 137 3.85 -9.14 18.81
N SER A 138 3.65 -7.83 18.81
CA SER A 138 2.30 -7.26 18.86
C SER A 138 1.71 -6.95 17.47
N PHE A 139 2.42 -7.30 16.40
CA PHE A 139 1.90 -7.10 15.05
C PHE A 139 0.87 -8.15 14.69
N TYR A 140 -0.20 -7.72 14.03
CA TYR A 140 -1.15 -8.65 13.46
C TYR A 140 -1.74 -8.09 12.17
N LEU A 141 -2.23 -9.00 11.34
CA LEU A 141 -2.89 -8.66 10.09
C LEU A 141 -4.38 -8.47 10.38
N LYS A 142 -4.85 -7.23 10.27
CA LYS A 142 -6.24 -6.89 10.57
C LYS A 142 -7.16 -7.25 9.41
N ALA A 143 -6.72 -7.02 8.16
CA ALA A 143 -7.55 -7.27 7.00
C ALA A 143 -6.69 -7.41 5.74
N VAL A 144 -7.17 -8.21 4.82
CA VAL A 144 -6.72 -8.26 3.43
C VAL A 144 -7.98 -8.08 2.59
N MET A 145 -7.99 -7.07 1.72
CA MET A 145 -9.13 -6.82 0.85
C MET A 145 -8.71 -6.82 -0.61
N ALA A 146 -9.46 -7.53 -1.42
CA ALA A 146 -9.27 -7.61 -2.86
C ALA A 146 -10.42 -6.91 -3.57
N PRO A 147 -10.19 -6.25 -4.73
CA PRO A 147 -11.25 -5.51 -5.41
C PRO A 147 -12.42 -6.40 -5.85
N GLU A 148 -12.16 -7.66 -6.22
CA GLU A 148 -13.20 -8.58 -6.63
C GLU A 148 -14.15 -9.01 -5.49
N LEU A 149 -13.77 -8.76 -4.24
CA LEU A 149 -14.59 -9.06 -3.07
C LEU A 149 -15.57 -7.95 -2.73
N ILE A 150 -15.39 -6.79 -3.34
CA ILE A 150 -16.24 -5.64 -3.08
C ILE A 150 -17.43 -5.69 -4.03
N VAL A 151 -18.61 -5.87 -3.44
CA VAL A 151 -19.87 -5.94 -4.18
C VAL A 151 -20.50 -4.56 -4.24
N LYS A 152 -20.97 -4.22 -5.43
CA LYS A 152 -21.68 -2.96 -5.64
C LYS A 152 -23.12 -3.18 -5.96
#